data_8f1d4e846e7dc6b7244b18be6b4a11f8
#
_entry.id   8f1d4e846e7dc6b7244b18be6b4a11f8
#
_cell.length_a   1.000
_cell.length_b   1.000
_cell.length_c   1.000
_cell.angle_alpha   90.00
_cell.angle_beta   90.00
_cell.angle_gamma   90.00
#
_symmetry.space_group_name_H-M   'P 1'
#
loop_
_entity.id
_entity.type
_entity.pdbx_description
1 polymer ?
#
loop_
_entity_poly.entity_id
_entity_poly.type
_entity_poly.pdbx_seq_one_letter_code
_entity_poly.pdbx_strand_id
1 'polypeptide(L)'
;MAEAKTNGQTELVFLMDVSEPMADFASDIIAGFNGMIARLREERTDILVTTWQFADFCLYVDERVPITADSVHMEQDFFERLRIMREQVARQAAPAPITLEDGKPGRRVLINAIGGVVCRARYVYKHYPETPARTMFVIITGGADNASLYYWTPDRLRDLVERQEKEAGWEFILLGANIDAAQVV
;
A
#
# COMPACT_ATOMS: atom_id res chain seq x y z
N MET A 1 -8.21 -29.26 -8.03
CA MET A 1 -7.53 -27.97 -7.77
C MET A 1 -6.26 -28.33 -7.01
N ALA A 2 -5.10 -27.96 -7.52
CA ALA A 2 -3.85 -28.19 -6.80
C ALA A 2 -3.88 -27.33 -5.52
N GLU A 3 -3.65 -27.94 -4.36
CA GLU A 3 -3.44 -27.20 -3.11
C GLU A 3 -2.25 -26.26 -3.32
N ALA A 4 -2.46 -24.96 -3.10
CA ALA A 4 -1.38 -23.98 -3.12
C ALA A 4 -0.39 -24.37 -2.01
N LYS A 5 0.83 -24.72 -2.38
CA LYS A 5 1.88 -25.00 -1.42
C LYS A 5 2.27 -23.68 -0.75
N THR A 6 1.96 -23.53 0.51
CA THR A 6 2.48 -22.43 1.33
C THR A 6 3.98 -22.64 1.54
N ASN A 7 4.78 -21.60 1.32
CA ASN A 7 6.25 -21.66 1.46
C ASN A 7 6.76 -21.37 2.87
N GLY A 8 5.87 -21.25 3.87
CA GLY A 8 6.22 -20.92 5.25
C GLY A 8 6.56 -19.45 5.49
N GLN A 9 6.63 -18.64 4.44
CA GLN A 9 6.96 -17.22 4.53
C GLN A 9 5.79 -16.36 5.01
N THR A 10 6.12 -15.20 5.57
CA THR A 10 5.17 -14.12 5.85
C THR A 10 5.36 -13.01 4.83
N GLU A 11 4.28 -12.51 4.23
CA GLU A 11 4.36 -11.30 3.40
C GLU A 11 3.80 -10.10 4.17
N LEU A 12 4.60 -9.05 4.28
CA LEU A 12 4.21 -7.74 4.78
C LEU A 12 3.92 -6.82 3.61
N VAL A 13 2.69 -6.38 3.49
CA VAL A 13 2.24 -5.48 2.43
C VAL A 13 2.01 -4.09 3.01
N PHE A 14 2.91 -3.17 2.72
CA PHE A 14 2.82 -1.77 3.15
C PHE A 14 2.11 -0.93 2.10
N LEU A 15 1.13 -0.15 2.53
CA LEU A 15 0.43 0.84 1.74
C LEU A 15 0.58 2.20 2.41
N MET A 16 1.39 3.08 1.80
CA MET A 16 1.85 4.33 2.38
C MET A 16 1.17 5.53 1.72
N ASP A 17 0.46 6.32 2.50
CA ASP A 17 -0.01 7.64 2.09
C ASP A 17 1.18 8.59 1.93
N VAL A 18 1.38 9.09 0.71
CA VAL A 18 2.39 10.11 0.38
C VAL A 18 1.73 11.40 -0.12
N SER A 19 0.48 11.63 0.28
CA SER A 19 -0.20 12.89 0.01
C SER A 19 0.50 14.05 0.73
N GLU A 20 0.29 15.27 0.23
CA GLU A 20 0.97 16.46 0.73
C GLU A 20 0.94 16.64 2.27
N PRO A 21 -0.18 16.40 2.97
CA PRO A 21 -0.19 16.50 4.43
C PRO A 21 0.71 15.49 5.16
N MET A 22 1.15 14.42 4.47
CA MET A 22 2.08 13.44 5.05
C MET A 22 3.54 13.88 4.97
N ALA A 23 3.85 14.91 4.19
CA ALA A 23 5.22 15.39 4.02
C ALA A 23 5.86 15.84 5.35
N ASP A 24 5.07 16.42 6.25
CA ASP A 24 5.53 16.86 7.57
C ASP A 24 5.94 15.69 8.48
N PHE A 25 5.44 14.49 8.20
CA PHE A 25 5.73 13.26 8.95
C PHE A 25 6.71 12.33 8.23
N ALA A 26 7.19 12.73 7.05
CA ALA A 26 7.98 11.87 6.17
C ALA A 26 9.22 11.30 6.86
N SER A 27 9.98 12.14 7.59
CA SER A 27 11.20 11.69 8.30
C SER A 27 10.89 10.66 9.38
N ASP A 28 9.82 10.84 10.13
CA ASP A 28 9.43 9.92 11.21
C ASP A 28 8.93 8.58 10.65
N ILE A 29 8.17 8.63 9.55
CA ILE A 29 7.69 7.41 8.86
C ILE A 29 8.87 6.64 8.28
N ILE A 30 9.80 7.30 7.59
CA ILE A 30 11.00 6.68 7.05
C ILE A 30 11.85 6.05 8.15
N ALA A 31 12.12 6.78 9.24
CA ALA A 31 12.89 6.27 10.37
C ALA A 31 12.18 5.09 11.04
N GLY A 32 10.87 5.18 11.25
CA GLY A 32 10.05 4.12 11.84
C GLY A 32 10.05 2.84 10.99
N PHE A 33 9.82 2.99 9.67
CA PHE A 33 9.87 1.87 8.73
C PHE A 33 11.24 1.20 8.72
N ASN A 34 12.31 1.97 8.51
CA ASN A 34 13.66 1.44 8.44
C ASN A 34 14.10 0.77 9.75
N GLY A 35 13.75 1.36 10.91
CA GLY A 35 14.01 0.77 12.21
C GLY A 35 13.24 -0.52 12.47
N MET A 36 12.00 -0.62 11.98
CA MET A 36 11.20 -1.85 12.05
C MET A 36 11.81 -2.94 11.16
N ILE A 37 12.14 -2.61 9.89
CA ILE A 37 12.76 -3.55 8.95
C ILE A 37 14.10 -4.06 9.49
N ALA A 38 14.94 -3.18 10.06
CA ALA A 38 16.20 -3.59 10.67
C ALA A 38 15.99 -4.63 11.78
N ARG A 39 15.06 -4.39 12.69
CA ARG A 39 14.72 -5.35 13.77
C ARG A 39 14.21 -6.67 13.24
N LEU A 40 13.27 -6.62 12.28
CA LEU A 40 12.72 -7.84 11.70
C LEU A 40 13.78 -8.68 10.99
N ARG A 41 14.78 -8.06 10.35
CA ARG A 41 15.93 -8.76 9.74
C ARG A 41 16.75 -9.55 10.74
N GLU A 42 16.93 -9.02 11.94
CA GLU A 42 17.69 -9.69 12.99
C GLU A 42 16.96 -10.93 13.54
N GLU A 43 15.62 -10.86 13.57
CA GLU A 43 14.77 -11.90 14.16
C GLU A 43 14.32 -12.95 13.15
N ARG A 44 14.08 -12.57 11.90
CA ARG A 44 13.42 -13.39 10.87
C ARG A 44 13.95 -13.10 9.48
N THR A 45 14.20 -14.16 8.72
CA THR A 45 14.63 -14.10 7.31
C THR A 45 13.56 -14.60 6.34
N ASP A 46 12.44 -15.12 6.86
CA ASP A 46 11.33 -15.72 6.13
C ASP A 46 10.23 -14.69 5.78
N ILE A 47 10.59 -13.40 5.69
CA ILE A 47 9.66 -12.32 5.38
C ILE A 47 9.89 -11.83 3.96
N LEU A 48 8.77 -11.65 3.22
CA LEU A 48 8.70 -10.89 1.98
C LEU A 48 8.08 -9.53 2.25
N VAL A 49 8.59 -8.49 1.63
CA VAL A 49 8.10 -7.12 1.76
C VAL A 49 7.58 -6.64 0.42
N THR A 50 6.38 -6.13 0.43
CA THR A 50 5.72 -5.46 -0.70
C THR A 50 5.37 -4.05 -0.27
N THR A 51 5.75 -3.03 -1.05
CA THR A 51 5.54 -1.63 -0.70
C THR A 51 4.82 -0.90 -1.81
N TRP A 52 3.75 -0.20 -1.43
CA TRP A 52 2.95 0.65 -2.30
C TRP A 52 2.90 2.07 -1.76
N GLN A 53 2.83 3.03 -2.66
CA GLN A 53 2.55 4.44 -2.37
C GLN A 53 1.19 4.82 -2.92
N PHE A 54 0.48 5.72 -2.24
CA PHE A 54 -0.73 6.32 -2.79
C PHE A 54 -0.88 7.77 -2.38
N ALA A 55 -1.53 8.54 -3.23
CA ALA A 55 -2.06 9.88 -2.99
C ALA A 55 -3.34 10.03 -3.83
N ASP A 56 -3.29 10.72 -4.96
CA ASP A 56 -4.35 10.79 -5.97
C ASP A 56 -4.38 9.58 -6.94
N PHE A 57 -3.35 8.77 -6.92
CA PHE A 57 -3.27 7.45 -7.55
C PHE A 57 -2.37 6.52 -6.71
N CYS A 58 -2.33 5.25 -7.07
CA CYS A 58 -1.55 4.24 -6.37
C CYS A 58 -0.44 3.70 -7.27
N LEU A 59 0.75 3.54 -6.68
CA LEU A 59 1.95 3.05 -7.35
C LEU A 59 2.61 1.97 -6.51
N TYR A 60 3.03 0.87 -7.12
CA TYR A 60 3.88 -0.07 -6.42
C TYR A 60 5.36 0.37 -6.47
N VAL A 61 6.07 0.11 -5.39
CA VAL A 61 7.50 0.41 -5.23
C VAL A 61 8.29 -0.90 -5.28
N ASP A 62 7.93 -1.84 -4.41
CA ASP A 62 8.54 -3.16 -4.33
C ASP A 62 7.46 -4.24 -4.27
N GLU A 63 7.69 -5.40 -4.88
CA GLU A 63 6.77 -6.54 -4.83
C GLU A 63 7.51 -7.80 -4.42
N ARG A 64 7.16 -8.33 -3.23
CA ARG A 64 7.65 -9.60 -2.69
C ARG A 64 9.18 -9.69 -2.59
N VAL A 65 9.82 -8.61 -2.18
CA VAL A 65 11.27 -8.55 -1.99
C VAL A 65 11.63 -9.22 -0.66
N PRO A 66 12.59 -10.16 -0.62
CA PRO A 66 13.05 -10.73 0.64
C PRO A 66 13.54 -9.64 1.60
N ILE A 67 13.14 -9.72 2.86
CA ILE A 67 13.51 -8.72 3.88
C ILE A 67 15.02 -8.55 4.03
N THR A 68 15.78 -9.58 3.68
CA THR A 68 17.25 -9.59 3.70
C THR A 68 17.88 -8.75 2.60
N ALA A 69 17.12 -8.36 1.57
CA ALA A 69 17.64 -7.53 0.49
C ALA A 69 17.87 -6.08 0.95
N ASP A 70 18.99 -5.49 0.53
CA ASP A 70 19.34 -4.11 0.87
C ASP A 70 18.33 -3.09 0.32
N SER A 71 17.64 -3.45 -0.77
CA SER A 71 16.59 -2.63 -1.38
C SER A 71 15.36 -2.43 -0.49
N VAL A 72 15.13 -3.31 0.50
CA VAL A 72 14.05 -3.11 1.48
C VAL A 72 14.48 -2.05 2.49
N HIS A 73 14.51 -0.83 2.01
CA HIS A 73 14.88 0.38 2.74
C HIS A 73 14.16 1.58 2.13
N MET A 74 13.58 2.40 2.98
CA MET A 74 12.90 3.61 2.54
C MET A 74 13.89 4.78 2.50
N GLU A 75 14.12 5.32 1.31
CA GLU A 75 15.04 6.45 1.11
C GLU A 75 14.36 7.79 1.39
N GLN A 76 15.16 8.85 1.55
CA GLN A 76 14.65 10.20 1.86
C GLN A 76 13.73 10.75 0.78
N ASP A 77 13.92 10.33 -0.48
CA ASP A 77 13.08 10.75 -1.61
C ASP A 77 11.79 9.94 -1.76
N PHE A 78 11.50 8.98 -0.85
CA PHE A 78 10.33 8.10 -0.95
C PHE A 78 9.04 8.88 -1.15
N PHE A 79 8.82 9.95 -0.40
CA PHE A 79 7.64 10.80 -0.50
C PHE A 79 7.64 11.69 -1.74
N GLU A 80 8.82 11.96 -2.32
CA GLU A 80 8.98 12.79 -3.52
C GLU A 80 8.76 12.00 -4.82
N ARG A 81 8.97 10.70 -4.83
CA ARG A 81 8.91 9.86 -6.04
C ARG A 81 7.56 9.96 -6.74
N LEU A 82 6.46 9.88 -6.00
CA LEU A 82 5.12 9.98 -6.57
C LEU A 82 4.88 11.39 -7.16
N ARG A 83 5.32 12.44 -6.48
CA ARG A 83 5.24 13.82 -6.96
C ARG A 83 6.03 14.02 -8.25
N ILE A 84 7.26 13.55 -8.30
CA ILE A 84 8.13 13.63 -9.48
C ILE A 84 7.50 12.90 -10.67
N MET A 85 6.99 11.68 -10.44
CA MET A 85 6.33 10.92 -11.49
C MET A 85 5.07 11.62 -12.02
N ARG A 86 4.25 12.18 -11.14
CA ARG A 86 3.06 12.96 -11.50
C ARG A 86 3.44 14.15 -12.40
N GLU A 87 4.48 14.89 -12.04
CA GLU A 87 4.98 16.01 -12.85
C GLU A 87 5.49 15.54 -14.22
N GLN A 88 6.17 14.39 -14.28
CA GLN A 88 6.64 13.82 -15.55
C GLN A 88 5.49 13.40 -16.45
N VAL A 89 4.47 12.72 -15.90
CA VAL A 89 3.27 12.32 -16.64
C VAL A 89 2.52 13.57 -17.13
N ALA A 90 2.35 14.57 -16.29
CA ALA A 90 1.69 15.82 -16.67
C ALA A 90 2.44 16.58 -17.80
N ARG A 91 3.76 16.53 -17.84
CA ARG A 91 4.58 17.13 -18.90
C ARG A 91 4.51 16.37 -20.23
N GLN A 92 4.26 15.06 -20.19
CA GLN A 92 4.17 14.19 -21.37
C GLN A 92 2.75 14.12 -21.94
N ALA A 93 1.74 14.38 -21.13
CA ALA A 93 0.38 14.47 -21.59
C ALA A 93 0.25 15.72 -22.49
N ALA A 94 -0.04 15.51 -23.79
CA ALA A 94 -0.51 16.58 -24.65
C ALA A 94 -1.70 17.28 -23.97
N PRO A 95 -1.93 18.59 -24.20
CA PRO A 95 -3.00 19.33 -23.56
C PRO A 95 -4.37 18.79 -24.03
N ALA A 96 -4.76 17.65 -23.52
CA ALA A 96 -6.14 17.26 -23.49
C ALA A 96 -6.78 18.05 -22.33
N PRO A 97 -7.97 18.60 -22.48
CA PRO A 97 -8.70 19.20 -21.39
C PRO A 97 -9.20 18.07 -20.47
N ILE A 98 -8.31 17.42 -19.76
CA ILE A 98 -8.66 16.73 -18.54
C ILE A 98 -8.79 17.88 -17.54
N THR A 99 -9.98 18.39 -17.43
CA THR A 99 -10.42 19.10 -16.23
C THR A 99 -10.51 18.07 -15.10
N LEU A 100 -9.33 17.58 -14.72
CA LEU A 100 -9.14 17.13 -13.38
C LEU A 100 -9.36 18.40 -12.57
N GLU A 101 -10.29 18.42 -11.64
CA GLU A 101 -10.33 19.46 -10.59
C GLU A 101 -9.10 19.29 -9.70
N ASP A 102 -7.94 19.28 -10.35
CA ASP A 102 -6.66 18.80 -9.94
C ASP A 102 -5.83 19.95 -9.46
N GLY A 103 -5.76 20.08 -8.25
CA GLY A 103 -4.95 21.04 -7.57
C GLY A 103 -5.37 21.25 -6.13
N LYS A 104 -6.32 20.45 -5.63
CA LYS A 104 -6.62 20.46 -4.20
C LYS A 104 -5.52 19.64 -3.51
N PRO A 105 -4.70 20.28 -2.67
CA PRO A 105 -3.70 19.57 -1.88
C PRO A 105 -4.37 18.48 -1.03
N GLY A 106 -3.68 17.37 -0.82
CA GLY A 106 -4.12 16.32 0.09
C GLY A 106 -5.16 15.34 -0.48
N ARG A 107 -5.28 15.17 -1.80
CA ARG A 107 -6.12 14.11 -2.38
C ARG A 107 -5.60 12.74 -2.00
N ARG A 108 -6.52 11.87 -1.55
CA ARG A 108 -6.24 10.48 -1.15
C ARG A 108 -7.27 9.53 -1.74
N VAL A 109 -6.80 8.61 -2.55
CA VAL A 109 -7.62 7.51 -3.09
C VAL A 109 -7.52 6.27 -2.20
N LEU A 110 -7.65 6.43 -0.90
CA LEU A 110 -7.39 5.38 0.10
C LEU A 110 -8.20 4.11 -0.17
N ILE A 111 -9.51 4.22 -0.39
CA ILE A 111 -10.40 3.10 -0.65
C ILE A 111 -10.01 2.38 -1.95
N ASN A 112 -9.72 3.14 -3.02
CA ASN A 112 -9.26 2.56 -4.29
C ASN A 112 -7.89 1.90 -4.14
N ALA A 113 -6.97 2.49 -3.37
CA ALA A 113 -5.64 1.96 -3.16
C ALA A 113 -5.70 0.63 -2.39
N ILE A 114 -6.42 0.56 -1.27
CA ILE A 114 -6.58 -0.68 -0.52
C ILE A 114 -7.21 -1.76 -1.40
N GLY A 115 -8.34 -1.47 -2.06
CA GLY A 115 -9.01 -2.41 -2.93
C GLY A 115 -8.13 -2.93 -4.08
N GLY A 116 -7.36 -2.03 -4.70
CA GLY A 116 -6.42 -2.36 -5.76
C GLY A 116 -5.29 -3.27 -5.29
N VAL A 117 -4.67 -2.95 -4.15
CA VAL A 117 -3.55 -3.73 -3.58
C VAL A 117 -4.01 -5.11 -3.13
N VAL A 118 -5.17 -5.22 -2.48
CA VAL A 118 -5.78 -6.50 -2.10
C VAL A 118 -6.08 -7.36 -3.33
N CYS A 119 -6.66 -6.77 -4.38
CA CYS A 119 -6.90 -7.49 -5.63
C CYS A 119 -5.61 -7.93 -6.31
N ARG A 120 -4.54 -7.11 -6.28
CA ARG A 120 -3.23 -7.47 -6.82
C ARG A 120 -2.63 -8.66 -6.07
N ALA A 121 -2.63 -8.64 -4.74
CA ALA A 121 -2.13 -9.75 -3.92
C ALA A 121 -2.90 -11.05 -4.22
N ARG A 122 -4.23 -11.00 -4.30
CA ARG A 122 -5.05 -12.14 -4.71
C ARG A 122 -4.68 -12.69 -6.08
N TYR A 123 -4.45 -11.79 -7.04
CA TYR A 123 -4.03 -12.19 -8.38
C TYR A 123 -2.66 -12.89 -8.35
N VAL A 124 -1.68 -12.30 -7.65
CA VAL A 124 -0.33 -12.85 -7.52
C VAL A 124 -0.40 -14.24 -6.89
N TYR A 125 -1.07 -14.39 -5.75
CA TYR A 125 -1.16 -15.69 -5.04
C TYR A 125 -1.91 -16.76 -5.83
N LYS A 126 -2.82 -16.37 -6.70
CA LYS A 126 -3.52 -17.31 -7.58
C LYS A 126 -2.64 -17.82 -8.73
N HIS A 127 -1.71 -17.00 -9.24
CA HIS A 127 -0.98 -17.28 -10.47
C HIS A 127 0.48 -17.67 -10.25
N TYR A 128 1.01 -17.44 -9.06
CA TYR A 128 2.37 -17.83 -8.68
C TYR A 128 2.32 -19.00 -7.71
N PRO A 129 3.22 -20.00 -7.88
CA PRO A 129 3.12 -21.27 -7.16
C PRO A 129 3.45 -21.18 -5.66
N GLU A 130 4.06 -20.08 -5.23
CA GLU A 130 4.51 -19.88 -3.87
C GLU A 130 3.66 -18.82 -3.16
N THR A 131 2.63 -19.30 -2.48
CA THR A 131 1.78 -18.45 -1.63
C THR A 131 2.40 -18.32 -0.24
N PRO A 132 2.49 -17.12 0.35
CA PRO A 132 2.96 -16.98 1.73
C PRO A 132 2.00 -17.68 2.70
N ALA A 133 2.54 -18.18 3.81
CA ALA A 133 1.73 -18.81 4.86
C ALA A 133 0.90 -17.76 5.63
N ARG A 134 1.39 -16.53 5.71
CA ARG A 134 0.71 -15.39 6.35
C ARG A 134 0.86 -14.15 5.49
N THR A 135 -0.18 -13.33 5.46
CA THR A 135 -0.15 -12.02 4.78
C THR A 135 -0.71 -10.96 5.72
N MET A 136 0.03 -9.89 5.91
CA MET A 136 -0.37 -8.77 6.74
C MET A 136 -0.28 -7.47 5.93
N PHE A 137 -1.38 -6.74 5.87
CA PHE A 137 -1.45 -5.41 5.25
C PHE A 137 -1.27 -4.35 6.34
N VAL A 138 -0.33 -3.45 6.13
CA VAL A 138 -0.07 -2.29 7.00
C VAL A 138 -0.35 -1.03 6.19
N ILE A 139 -1.46 -0.39 6.49
CA ILE A 139 -1.93 0.81 5.81
C ILE A 139 -1.60 2.02 6.69
N ILE A 140 -0.80 2.95 6.16
CA ILE A 140 -0.40 4.17 6.86
C ILE A 140 -0.99 5.36 6.11
N THR A 141 -1.82 6.16 6.78
CA THR A 141 -2.50 7.30 6.16
C THR A 141 -2.71 8.47 7.12
N GLY A 142 -2.65 9.69 6.61
CA GLY A 142 -2.86 10.93 7.37
C GLY A 142 -4.31 11.41 7.38
N GLY A 143 -5.24 10.65 6.83
CA GLY A 143 -6.65 11.07 6.80
C GLY A 143 -7.55 10.13 6.02
N ALA A 144 -8.86 10.42 6.07
CA ALA A 144 -9.88 9.66 5.38
C ALA A 144 -9.76 9.76 3.86
N ASP A 145 -10.42 8.84 3.17
CA ASP A 145 -10.59 8.89 1.71
C ASP A 145 -11.34 10.16 1.29
N ASN A 146 -10.86 10.82 0.26
CA ASN A 146 -11.51 12.03 -0.26
C ASN A 146 -11.48 12.13 -1.79
N ALA A 147 -10.93 11.13 -2.46
CA ALA A 147 -10.70 11.16 -3.89
C ALA A 147 -10.94 9.83 -4.62
N SER A 148 -11.31 8.76 -3.92
CA SER A 148 -11.63 7.48 -4.56
C SER A 148 -12.85 7.60 -5.48
N LEU A 149 -12.78 6.92 -6.63
CA LEU A 149 -13.80 6.97 -7.67
C LEU A 149 -14.54 5.64 -7.76
N TYR A 150 -15.83 5.72 -7.90
CA TYR A 150 -16.93 4.83 -8.29
C TYR A 150 -16.80 3.30 -8.21
N TYR A 151 -15.61 2.70 -8.41
CA TYR A 151 -15.50 1.24 -8.40
C TYR A 151 -15.47 0.69 -6.97
N TRP A 152 -14.67 1.31 -6.11
CA TRP A 152 -14.58 0.94 -4.71
C TRP A 152 -15.43 1.90 -3.86
N THR A 153 -16.42 1.33 -3.20
CA THR A 153 -17.18 2.00 -2.12
C THR A 153 -16.73 1.45 -0.78
N PRO A 154 -16.95 2.16 0.34
CA PRO A 154 -16.65 1.63 1.68
C PRO A 154 -17.24 0.23 1.89
N ASP A 155 -18.50 0.00 1.51
CA ASP A 155 -19.14 -1.31 1.71
C ASP A 155 -18.48 -2.42 0.88
N ARG A 156 -18.13 -2.16 -0.38
CA ARG A 156 -17.42 -3.13 -1.22
C ARG A 156 -16.02 -3.44 -0.71
N LEU A 157 -15.34 -2.42 -0.17
CA LEU A 157 -14.03 -2.62 0.44
C LEU A 157 -14.16 -3.47 1.69
N ARG A 158 -15.13 -3.16 2.56
CA ARG A 158 -15.41 -3.96 3.77
C ARG A 158 -15.68 -5.42 3.43
N ASP A 159 -16.60 -5.68 2.50
CA ASP A 159 -16.90 -7.05 2.04
C ASP A 159 -15.65 -7.78 1.51
N LEU A 160 -14.76 -7.05 0.82
CA LEU A 160 -13.52 -7.61 0.30
C LEU A 160 -12.57 -7.97 1.44
N VAL A 161 -12.34 -7.06 2.38
CA VAL A 161 -11.44 -7.25 3.53
C VAL A 161 -11.94 -8.39 4.41
N GLU A 162 -13.19 -8.36 4.86
CA GLU A 162 -13.81 -9.42 5.68
C GLU A 162 -13.70 -10.80 5.02
N ARG A 163 -13.87 -10.85 3.72
CA ARG A 163 -13.70 -12.10 2.97
C ARG A 163 -12.26 -12.60 3.02
N GLN A 164 -11.26 -11.71 2.85
CA GLN A 164 -9.86 -12.13 2.89
C GLN A 164 -9.43 -12.54 4.31
N GLU A 165 -9.91 -11.86 5.34
CA GLU A 165 -9.69 -12.25 6.74
C GLU A 165 -10.27 -13.65 7.00
N LYS A 166 -11.51 -13.88 6.61
CA LYS A 166 -12.23 -15.12 6.87
C LYS A 166 -11.74 -16.31 6.05
N GLU A 167 -11.50 -16.11 4.75
CA GLU A 167 -11.21 -17.21 3.81
C GLU A 167 -9.71 -17.48 3.66
N ALA A 168 -8.86 -16.43 3.78
CA ALA A 168 -7.43 -16.51 3.56
C ALA A 168 -6.59 -16.23 4.81
N GLY A 169 -7.21 -15.84 5.92
CA GLY A 169 -6.51 -15.53 7.17
C GLY A 169 -5.60 -14.30 7.05
N TRP A 170 -5.91 -13.37 6.15
CA TRP A 170 -5.14 -12.15 6.02
C TRP A 170 -5.40 -11.21 7.19
N GLU A 171 -4.40 -10.44 7.54
CA GLU A 171 -4.47 -9.48 8.64
C GLU A 171 -4.36 -8.05 8.08
N PHE A 172 -5.16 -7.11 8.63
CA PHE A 172 -5.16 -5.72 8.21
C PHE A 172 -4.93 -4.81 9.42
N ILE A 173 -3.93 -3.92 9.31
CA ILE A 173 -3.60 -2.93 10.31
C ILE A 173 -3.71 -1.56 9.65
N LEU A 174 -4.56 -0.69 10.19
CA LEU A 174 -4.69 0.70 9.78
C LEU A 174 -4.03 1.60 10.83
N LEU A 175 -2.98 2.29 10.41
CA LEU A 175 -2.29 3.30 11.20
C LEU A 175 -2.63 4.67 10.62
N GLY A 176 -3.39 5.45 11.35
CA GLY A 176 -3.85 6.74 10.86
C GLY A 176 -3.96 7.80 11.94
N ALA A 177 -3.65 9.04 11.58
CA ALA A 177 -3.97 10.20 12.38
C ALA A 177 -5.36 10.73 11.99
N ASN A 178 -6.24 10.99 12.98
CA ASN A 178 -7.58 11.56 12.76
C ASN A 178 -8.51 10.73 11.85
N ILE A 179 -8.41 9.42 11.91
CA ILE A 179 -9.27 8.50 11.16
C ILE A 179 -10.09 7.67 12.15
N ASP A 180 -11.38 7.61 11.91
CA ASP A 180 -12.22 6.55 12.48
C ASP A 180 -12.04 5.29 11.62
N ALA A 181 -11.33 4.30 12.15
CA ALA A 181 -11.07 3.04 11.45
C ALA A 181 -12.37 2.35 11.01
N ALA A 182 -13.45 2.50 11.77
CA ALA A 182 -14.76 1.95 11.42
C ALA A 182 -15.40 2.57 10.17
N GLN A 183 -14.88 3.69 9.68
CA GLN A 183 -15.35 4.32 8.44
C GLN A 183 -14.56 3.88 7.19
N VAL A 184 -13.45 3.21 7.37
CA VAL A 184 -12.55 2.81 6.28
C VAL A 184 -12.61 1.32 5.99
N VAL A 185 -12.84 0.49 7.02
CA VAL A 185 -12.84 -0.99 6.92
C VAL A 185 -14.09 -1.55 7.56
#